data_7df77378c284e15301a440cfa53351b7
#
_entry.id   7df77378c284e15301a440cfa53351b7
#
_cell.length_a   1.000
_cell.length_b   1.000
_cell.length_c   1.000
_cell.angle_alpha   90.00
_cell.angle_beta   90.00
_cell.angle_gamma   90.00
#
_symmetry.space_group_name_H-M   'P 1'
#
loop_
_entity.id
_entity.type
_entity.pdbx_description
1 polymer ?
#
loop_
_entity_poly.entity_id
_entity_poly.type
_entity_poly.pdbx_seq_one_letter_code
_entity_poly.pdbx_strand_id
1 'polypeptide(L)'
;MQTGVLEHTMFVYRDGRELAETVAPVVRDHLNAGQRVVVNIPGERMTALQAALGRAANSIEWTDTYAWRPHPARRLHAIEQLVEVQRARKGQKVLFVGECAWPPSPEVLVREWERFDVVLSATLTGAPASMLCLYDASVLARSIIERARQTHPQHGCGCTIANPRYVDTVTALKSLAPEDLEVPGHATRLTRVREARAARAFVANQLVSSNLRHDQREDLIVIASELVANSLKANADEVSVAVWASDDGVALQIDDDGQGISDPFAGYHRPERDATGGRGLWMARQLCDVVEISSRPRHTAVRALQVPGLFSRASST
;
A
#
# COMPACT_ATOMS: atom_id res chain seq x y z
N MET A 1 -10.02 -4.76 30.62
CA MET A 1 -9.81 -5.25 29.24
C MET A 1 -8.67 -4.43 28.69
N GLN A 2 -7.46 -4.98 28.56
CA GLN A 2 -6.38 -4.31 27.86
C GLN A 2 -6.78 -4.25 26.38
N THR A 3 -7.06 -3.06 25.88
CA THR A 3 -7.14 -2.78 24.46
C THR A 3 -5.78 -3.16 23.88
N GLY A 4 -5.75 -4.19 23.03
CA GLY A 4 -4.52 -4.63 22.38
C GLY A 4 -3.97 -3.50 21.55
N VAL A 5 -2.95 -2.83 22.07
CA VAL A 5 -2.17 -1.87 21.28
C VAL A 5 -1.48 -2.68 20.19
N LEU A 6 -1.71 -2.31 18.94
CA LEU A 6 -0.98 -2.90 17.83
C LEU A 6 0.52 -2.61 18.05
N GLU A 7 1.28 -3.66 18.28
CA GLU A 7 2.75 -3.57 18.28
C GLU A 7 3.22 -3.54 16.83
N HIS A 8 3.46 -2.34 16.31
CA HIS A 8 4.06 -2.13 15.00
C HIS A 8 5.52 -1.74 15.20
N THR A 9 6.40 -2.70 14.99
CA THR A 9 7.81 -2.62 15.34
C THR A 9 8.69 -2.66 14.11
N MET A 10 9.64 -1.76 14.01
CA MET A 10 10.68 -1.75 12.99
C MET A 10 11.93 -2.49 13.50
N PHE A 11 12.50 -3.36 12.67
CA PHE A 11 13.80 -3.96 12.88
C PHE A 11 14.70 -3.79 11.66
N VAL A 12 15.85 -3.17 11.84
CA VAL A 12 16.87 -2.97 10.80
C VAL A 12 17.96 -4.00 10.99
N TYR A 13 18.27 -4.75 9.96
CA TYR A 13 19.32 -5.77 9.96
C TYR A 13 20.31 -5.55 8.79
N ARG A 14 21.47 -6.16 8.85
CA ARG A 14 22.57 -6.01 7.89
C ARG A 14 22.85 -7.25 7.05
N ASP A 15 22.48 -8.41 7.58
CA ASP A 15 22.66 -9.67 6.89
C ASP A 15 21.67 -10.74 7.38
N GLY A 16 21.59 -11.85 6.64
CA GLY A 16 20.68 -12.94 6.96
C GLY A 16 20.97 -13.66 8.29
N ARG A 17 22.20 -13.57 8.78
CA ARG A 17 22.58 -14.13 10.08
C ARG A 17 22.01 -13.29 11.22
N GLU A 18 22.23 -11.97 11.18
CA GLU A 18 21.66 -11.02 12.16
C GLU A 18 20.13 -11.14 12.20
N LEU A 19 19.50 -11.20 11.02
CA LEU A 19 18.06 -11.42 10.89
C LEU A 19 17.63 -12.72 11.59
N ALA A 20 18.26 -13.84 11.27
CA ALA A 20 17.89 -15.14 11.79
C ALA A 20 18.12 -15.25 13.32
N GLU A 21 19.27 -14.79 13.81
CA GLU A 21 19.63 -14.83 15.22
C GLU A 21 18.69 -13.95 16.07
N THR A 22 18.22 -12.84 15.52
CA THR A 22 17.37 -11.88 16.25
C THR A 22 15.89 -12.20 16.14
N VAL A 23 15.40 -12.60 14.97
CA VAL A 23 13.97 -12.83 14.73
C VAL A 23 13.50 -14.21 15.21
N ALA A 24 14.35 -15.25 15.11
CA ALA A 24 13.94 -16.60 15.49
C ALA A 24 13.48 -16.75 16.96
N PRO A 25 14.12 -16.12 17.96
CA PRO A 25 13.61 -16.15 19.34
C PRO A 25 12.21 -15.55 19.46
N VAL A 26 11.96 -14.39 18.86
CA VAL A 26 10.65 -13.71 18.89
C VAL A 26 9.55 -14.58 18.25
N VAL A 27 9.84 -15.19 17.12
CA VAL A 27 8.92 -16.12 16.45
C VAL A 27 8.61 -17.32 17.33
N ARG A 28 9.64 -17.92 17.99
CA ARG A 28 9.42 -19.05 18.91
C ARG A 28 8.54 -18.68 20.09
N ASP A 29 8.73 -17.50 20.67
CA ASP A 29 7.94 -17.04 21.81
C ASP A 29 6.47 -16.90 21.44
N HIS A 30 6.17 -16.37 20.25
CA HIS A 30 4.79 -16.28 19.76
C HIS A 30 4.17 -17.65 19.46
N LEU A 31 4.94 -18.58 18.86
CA LEU A 31 4.49 -19.95 18.64
C LEU A 31 4.22 -20.70 19.97
N ASN A 32 5.11 -20.54 20.96
CA ASN A 32 4.97 -21.13 22.28
C ASN A 32 3.76 -20.58 23.05
N ALA A 33 3.39 -19.32 22.77
CA ALA A 33 2.15 -18.71 23.27
C ALA A 33 0.88 -19.14 22.47
N GLY A 34 1.00 -20.10 21.55
CA GLY A 34 -0.10 -20.60 20.73
C GLY A 34 -0.62 -19.59 19.68
N GLN A 35 0.19 -18.59 19.36
CA GLN A 35 -0.18 -17.57 18.37
C GLN A 35 0.13 -18.05 16.96
N ARG A 36 -0.67 -17.59 16.01
CA ARG A 36 -0.41 -17.76 14.58
C ARG A 36 0.77 -16.89 14.16
N VAL A 37 1.65 -17.42 13.32
CA VAL A 37 2.78 -16.67 12.77
C VAL A 37 2.75 -16.74 11.24
N VAL A 38 2.82 -15.57 10.61
CA VAL A 38 2.91 -15.42 9.16
C VAL A 38 4.21 -14.67 8.84
N VAL A 39 5.05 -15.25 7.99
CA VAL A 39 6.34 -14.67 7.59
C VAL A 39 6.33 -14.41 6.09
N ASN A 40 6.54 -13.16 5.72
CA ASN A 40 6.61 -12.69 4.33
C ASN A 40 7.94 -11.97 4.10
N ILE A 41 8.95 -12.69 3.65
CA ILE A 41 10.32 -12.18 3.43
C ILE A 41 10.87 -12.73 2.11
N PRO A 42 11.96 -12.15 1.55
CA PRO A 42 12.61 -12.72 0.37
C PRO A 42 13.06 -14.16 0.57
N GLY A 43 12.92 -15.01 -0.46
CA GLY A 43 13.23 -16.44 -0.38
C GLY A 43 14.66 -16.75 0.10
N GLU A 44 15.64 -15.91 -0.26
CA GLU A 44 17.02 -16.04 0.21
C GLU A 44 17.17 -15.83 1.74
N ARG A 45 16.36 -14.94 2.34
CA ARG A 45 16.32 -14.69 3.78
C ARG A 45 15.53 -15.78 4.52
N MET A 46 14.54 -16.34 3.86
CA MET A 46 13.68 -17.40 4.39
C MET A 46 14.49 -18.63 4.79
N THR A 47 15.42 -19.06 3.98
CA THR A 47 16.28 -20.24 4.24
C THR A 47 17.08 -20.08 5.55
N ALA A 48 17.67 -18.92 5.80
CA ALA A 48 18.44 -18.65 7.02
C ALA A 48 17.54 -18.67 8.27
N LEU A 49 16.35 -18.05 8.19
CA LEU A 49 15.41 -18.02 9.31
C LEU A 49 14.80 -19.41 9.59
N GLN A 50 14.48 -20.18 8.56
CA GLN A 50 14.00 -21.56 8.71
C GLN A 50 15.04 -22.46 9.37
N ALA A 51 16.31 -22.35 8.96
CA ALA A 51 17.40 -23.10 9.57
C ALA A 51 17.54 -22.77 11.07
N ALA A 52 17.47 -21.48 11.42
CA ALA A 52 17.53 -21.04 12.82
C ALA A 52 16.34 -21.53 13.65
N LEU A 53 15.14 -21.60 13.07
CA LEU A 53 13.92 -22.07 13.74
C LEU A 53 13.85 -23.59 13.89
N GLY A 54 14.51 -24.34 13.01
CA GLY A 54 14.48 -25.79 13.01
C GLY A 54 13.05 -26.33 12.84
N ARG A 55 12.62 -27.27 13.71
CA ARG A 55 11.28 -27.87 13.63
C ARG A 55 10.13 -26.86 13.81
N ALA A 56 10.36 -25.76 14.50
CA ALA A 56 9.35 -24.72 14.70
C ALA A 56 8.92 -24.05 13.38
N ALA A 57 9.76 -24.06 12.35
CA ALA A 57 9.47 -23.54 11.03
C ALA A 57 8.24 -24.20 10.37
N ASN A 58 7.93 -25.46 10.71
CA ASN A 58 6.78 -26.18 10.15
C ASN A 58 5.42 -25.64 10.63
N SER A 59 5.41 -24.85 11.69
CA SER A 59 4.18 -24.24 12.25
C SER A 59 3.94 -22.81 11.75
N ILE A 60 4.72 -22.35 10.78
CA ILE A 60 4.70 -20.97 10.26
C ILE A 60 4.13 -20.98 8.84
N GLU A 61 3.34 -19.96 8.54
CA GLU A 61 2.90 -19.68 7.18
C GLU A 61 3.94 -18.82 6.47
N TRP A 62 4.63 -19.41 5.50
CA TRP A 62 5.70 -18.76 4.74
C TRP A 62 5.21 -18.27 3.40
N THR A 63 5.59 -17.05 3.06
CA THR A 63 5.35 -16.46 1.74
C THR A 63 6.56 -15.66 1.29
N ASP A 64 6.86 -15.69 0.00
CA ASP A 64 7.91 -14.84 -0.59
C ASP A 64 7.39 -13.43 -0.83
N THR A 65 8.15 -12.41 -0.45
CA THR A 65 7.71 -11.01 -0.53
C THR A 65 7.53 -10.52 -1.96
N TYR A 66 8.26 -11.10 -2.92
CA TYR A 66 8.13 -10.74 -4.34
C TYR A 66 7.00 -11.49 -5.05
N ALA A 67 6.62 -12.65 -4.53
CA ALA A 67 5.53 -13.47 -5.07
C ALA A 67 4.18 -13.14 -4.43
N TRP A 68 4.16 -12.88 -3.11
CA TRP A 68 2.92 -12.66 -2.36
C TRP A 68 2.55 -11.18 -2.30
N ARG A 69 1.57 -10.80 -3.13
CA ARG A 69 1.02 -9.44 -3.10
C ARG A 69 2.12 -8.35 -3.13
N PRO A 70 2.95 -8.30 -4.16
CA PRO A 70 4.06 -7.35 -4.24
C PRO A 70 3.58 -5.89 -4.32
N HIS A 71 2.28 -5.65 -4.55
CA HIS A 71 1.66 -4.33 -4.62
C HIS A 71 1.21 -3.86 -3.22
N PRO A 72 1.57 -2.63 -2.77
CA PRO A 72 1.29 -2.15 -1.41
C PRO A 72 -0.17 -2.25 -0.99
N ALA A 73 -1.10 -1.70 -1.76
CA ALA A 73 -2.52 -1.70 -1.42
C ALA A 73 -3.14 -3.11 -1.39
N ARG A 74 -2.72 -4.00 -2.31
CA ARG A 74 -3.17 -5.41 -2.31
C ARG A 74 -2.62 -6.18 -1.12
N ARG A 75 -1.39 -5.86 -0.69
CA ARG A 75 -0.79 -6.44 0.52
C ARG A 75 -1.53 -5.97 1.76
N LEU A 76 -1.82 -4.68 1.87
CA LEU A 76 -2.61 -4.12 2.97
C LEU A 76 -3.95 -4.84 3.10
N HIS A 77 -4.70 -4.95 2.00
CA HIS A 77 -5.99 -5.63 1.99
C HIS A 77 -5.89 -7.12 2.38
N ALA A 78 -4.85 -7.84 1.93
CA ALA A 78 -4.63 -9.22 2.33
C ALA A 78 -4.33 -9.36 3.83
N ILE A 79 -3.56 -8.43 4.41
CA ILE A 79 -3.31 -8.38 5.86
C ILE A 79 -4.61 -8.10 6.62
N GLU A 80 -5.43 -7.15 6.17
CA GLU A 80 -6.75 -6.87 6.75
C GLU A 80 -7.63 -8.13 6.80
N GLN A 81 -7.72 -8.86 5.69
CA GLN A 81 -8.49 -10.10 5.61
C GLN A 81 -7.98 -11.17 6.61
N LEU A 82 -6.64 -11.30 6.73
CA LEU A 82 -6.06 -12.24 7.70
C LEU A 82 -6.39 -11.84 9.14
N VAL A 83 -6.36 -10.55 9.46
CA VAL A 83 -6.72 -10.02 10.77
C VAL A 83 -8.21 -10.22 11.07
N GLU A 84 -9.10 -10.01 10.11
CA GLU A 84 -10.54 -10.28 10.27
C GLU A 84 -10.81 -11.74 10.57
N VAL A 85 -10.18 -12.67 9.85
CA VAL A 85 -10.25 -14.11 10.15
C VAL A 85 -9.75 -14.39 11.57
N GLN A 86 -8.71 -13.69 12.02
CA GLN A 86 -8.16 -13.87 13.35
C GLN A 86 -9.08 -13.29 14.45
N ARG A 87 -9.74 -12.16 14.20
CA ARG A 87 -10.76 -11.59 15.11
C ARG A 87 -11.91 -12.57 15.38
N ALA A 88 -12.31 -13.33 14.36
CA ALA A 88 -13.34 -14.36 14.51
C ALA A 88 -12.90 -15.55 15.37
N ARG A 89 -11.59 -15.78 15.50
CA ARG A 89 -10.99 -16.83 16.33
C ARG A 89 -10.69 -16.27 17.73
N LYS A 90 -11.67 -16.18 18.59
CA LYS A 90 -11.62 -15.57 19.93
C LYS A 90 -10.30 -15.78 20.67
N GLY A 91 -9.62 -14.67 20.98
CA GLY A 91 -8.46 -14.63 21.87
C GLY A 91 -7.09 -15.01 21.26
N GLN A 92 -7.04 -15.41 20.00
CA GLN A 92 -5.75 -15.70 19.33
C GLN A 92 -5.17 -14.43 18.70
N LYS A 93 -3.90 -14.17 18.97
CA LYS A 93 -3.14 -13.12 18.27
C LYS A 93 -2.42 -13.71 17.07
N VAL A 94 -2.06 -12.84 16.11
CA VAL A 94 -1.20 -13.18 14.99
C VAL A 94 0.04 -12.30 15.01
N LEU A 95 1.21 -12.91 14.80
CA LEU A 95 2.44 -12.20 14.49
C LEU A 95 2.63 -12.19 12.97
N PHE A 96 2.73 -11.01 12.40
CA PHE A 96 3.22 -10.81 11.05
C PHE A 96 4.70 -10.40 11.11
N VAL A 97 5.56 -11.10 10.38
CA VAL A 97 6.94 -10.71 10.13
C VAL A 97 7.06 -10.43 8.65
N GLY A 98 7.33 -9.20 8.28
CA GLY A 98 7.27 -8.80 6.87
C GLY A 98 8.42 -7.90 6.44
N GLU A 99 8.88 -8.12 5.21
CA GLU A 99 9.77 -7.24 4.49
C GLU A 99 9.07 -6.72 3.23
N CYS A 100 9.11 -5.40 3.03
CA CYS A 100 8.51 -4.80 1.84
C CYS A 100 9.35 -5.09 0.59
N ALA A 101 8.68 -5.26 -0.56
CA ALA A 101 9.34 -5.38 -1.85
C ALA A 101 9.71 -3.97 -2.37
N TRP A 102 10.67 -3.32 -1.70
CA TRP A 102 11.10 -1.97 -2.07
C TRP A 102 11.63 -1.93 -3.50
N PRO A 103 11.03 -1.14 -4.39
CA PRO A 103 11.54 -0.97 -5.74
C PRO A 103 12.80 -0.09 -5.72
N PRO A 104 13.75 -0.34 -6.62
CA PRO A 104 14.93 0.53 -6.75
C PRO A 104 14.58 1.93 -7.29
N SER A 105 13.52 2.03 -8.08
CA SER A 105 12.99 3.25 -8.72
C SER A 105 11.68 2.92 -9.46
N PRO A 106 10.88 3.89 -9.85
CA PRO A 106 10.99 5.33 -9.56
C PRO A 106 10.58 5.69 -8.13
N GLU A 107 10.94 6.90 -7.69
CA GLU A 107 10.66 7.44 -6.35
C GLU A 107 9.16 7.38 -5.98
N VAL A 108 8.28 7.55 -6.95
CA VAL A 108 6.82 7.50 -6.75
C VAL A 108 6.35 6.14 -6.21
N LEU A 109 7.01 5.05 -6.62
CA LEU A 109 6.73 3.71 -6.09
C LEU A 109 7.28 3.52 -4.67
N VAL A 110 8.43 4.11 -4.38
CA VAL A 110 8.99 4.11 -3.01
C VAL A 110 8.03 4.81 -2.06
N ARG A 111 7.48 5.96 -2.45
CA ARG A 111 6.47 6.68 -1.66
C ARG A 111 5.18 5.88 -1.45
N GLU A 112 4.79 5.04 -2.39
CA GLU A 112 3.60 4.20 -2.20
C GLU A 112 3.82 3.13 -1.11
N TRP A 113 5.05 2.59 -1.00
CA TRP A 113 5.41 1.73 0.12
C TRP A 113 5.51 2.48 1.46
N GLU A 114 5.98 3.72 1.46
CA GLU A 114 5.97 4.57 2.65
C GLU A 114 4.54 4.86 3.14
N ARG A 115 3.61 5.15 2.22
CA ARG A 115 2.19 5.27 2.54
C ARG A 115 1.62 3.98 3.10
N PHE A 116 2.00 2.83 2.55
CA PHE A 116 1.60 1.53 3.08
C PHE A 116 2.01 1.37 4.55
N ASP A 117 3.26 1.67 4.91
CA ASP A 117 3.74 1.58 6.29
C ASP A 117 2.93 2.47 7.25
N VAL A 118 2.63 3.70 6.82
CA VAL A 118 1.81 4.62 7.63
C VAL A 118 0.40 4.07 7.83
N VAL A 119 -0.26 3.67 6.73
CA VAL A 119 -1.65 3.20 6.78
C VAL A 119 -1.78 1.90 7.54
N LEU A 120 -0.77 1.03 7.46
CA LEU A 120 -0.74 -0.25 8.17
C LEU A 120 -0.94 -0.06 9.67
N SER A 121 -0.26 0.91 10.29
CA SER A 121 -0.43 1.24 11.72
C SER A 121 -1.85 1.63 12.07
N ALA A 122 -2.48 2.48 11.24
CA ALA A 122 -3.84 2.94 11.49
C ALA A 122 -4.88 1.83 11.26
N THR A 123 -4.73 1.08 10.18
CA THR A 123 -5.66 0.01 9.77
C THR A 123 -5.75 -1.10 10.79
N LEU A 124 -4.65 -1.44 11.43
CA LEU A 124 -4.58 -2.55 12.37
C LEU A 124 -4.75 -2.12 13.83
N THR A 125 -5.00 -0.82 14.09
CA THR A 125 -5.23 -0.33 15.45
C THR A 125 -6.36 -1.10 16.14
N GLY A 126 -6.07 -1.64 17.33
CA GLY A 126 -7.00 -2.48 18.10
C GLY A 126 -7.19 -3.90 17.56
N ALA A 127 -6.44 -4.29 16.54
CA ALA A 127 -6.44 -5.66 16.04
C ALA A 127 -5.69 -6.62 16.98
N PRO A 128 -6.05 -7.91 17.01
CA PRO A 128 -5.29 -8.93 17.72
C PRO A 128 -4.05 -9.34 16.89
N ALA A 129 -3.19 -8.38 16.59
CA ALA A 129 -2.04 -8.56 15.70
C ALA A 129 -0.82 -7.83 16.23
N SER A 130 0.37 -8.41 16.02
CA SER A 130 1.67 -7.78 16.15
C SER A 130 2.33 -7.77 14.77
N MET A 131 3.03 -6.68 14.45
CA MET A 131 3.70 -6.50 13.16
C MET A 131 5.18 -6.21 13.39
N LEU A 132 6.05 -7.04 12.86
CA LEU A 132 7.50 -6.85 12.82
C LEU A 132 7.92 -6.56 11.37
N CYS A 133 8.19 -5.30 11.08
CA CYS A 133 8.65 -4.85 9.77
C CYS A 133 10.18 -4.90 9.69
N LEU A 134 10.70 -5.58 8.69
CA LEU A 134 12.11 -5.83 8.49
C LEU A 134 12.68 -4.89 7.42
N TYR A 135 13.88 -4.35 7.68
CA TYR A 135 14.57 -3.42 6.80
C TYR A 135 16.03 -3.86 6.62
N ASP A 136 16.38 -4.27 5.41
CA ASP A 136 17.74 -4.69 5.07
C ASP A 136 18.63 -3.47 4.79
N ALA A 137 19.51 -3.13 5.73
CA ALA A 137 20.42 -2.00 5.61
C ALA A 137 21.57 -2.24 4.62
N SER A 138 21.74 -3.46 4.11
CA SER A 138 22.75 -3.75 3.08
C SER A 138 22.31 -3.36 1.67
N VAL A 139 20.98 -3.27 1.44
CA VAL A 139 20.41 -2.97 0.12
C VAL A 139 19.56 -1.70 0.07
N LEU A 140 18.92 -1.33 1.20
CA LEU A 140 18.04 -0.17 1.25
C LEU A 140 18.83 1.14 1.39
N ALA A 141 18.42 2.15 0.64
CA ALA A 141 18.95 3.48 0.81
C ALA A 141 18.70 3.99 2.25
N ARG A 142 19.69 4.66 2.84
CA ARG A 142 19.59 5.22 4.19
C ARG A 142 18.36 6.11 4.38
N SER A 143 17.98 6.85 3.34
CA SER A 143 16.78 7.70 3.35
C SER A 143 15.50 6.92 3.59
N ILE A 144 15.33 5.72 3.00
CA ILE A 144 14.19 4.85 3.22
C ILE A 144 14.12 4.43 4.70
N ILE A 145 15.26 3.99 5.27
CA ILE A 145 15.34 3.56 6.66
C ILE A 145 15.04 4.73 7.63
N GLU A 146 15.54 5.93 7.35
CA GLU A 146 15.25 7.11 8.18
C GLU A 146 13.77 7.54 8.10
N ARG A 147 13.13 7.45 6.94
CA ARG A 147 11.69 7.70 6.80
C ARG A 147 10.86 6.61 7.49
N ALA A 148 11.23 5.35 7.36
CA ALA A 148 10.58 4.24 8.07
C ALA A 148 10.60 4.42 9.61
N ARG A 149 11.64 5.06 10.16
CA ARG A 149 11.67 5.42 11.59
C ARG A 149 10.55 6.37 11.99
N GLN A 150 10.01 7.16 11.07
CA GLN A 150 8.91 8.08 11.36
C GLN A 150 7.54 7.40 11.32
N THR A 151 7.44 6.23 10.70
CA THR A 151 6.17 5.51 10.53
C THR A 151 5.95 4.38 11.57
N HIS A 152 6.98 4.03 12.34
CA HIS A 152 6.92 2.93 13.30
C HIS A 152 6.96 3.44 14.74
N PRO A 153 5.92 3.18 15.57
CA PRO A 153 5.89 3.63 16.96
C PRO A 153 6.92 2.92 17.86
N GLN A 154 7.44 1.79 17.41
CA GLN A 154 8.43 0.99 18.15
C GLN A 154 9.58 0.57 17.23
N HIS A 155 10.74 0.36 17.82
CA HIS A 155 11.90 -0.21 17.14
C HIS A 155 12.60 -1.27 18.00
N GLY A 156 13.33 -2.18 17.35
CA GLY A 156 14.03 -3.30 17.98
C GLY A 156 13.38 -4.65 17.68
N CYS A 157 13.97 -5.73 18.21
CA CYS A 157 13.43 -7.07 18.09
C CYS A 157 13.73 -7.81 19.40
N GLY A 158 12.69 -8.39 20.01
CA GLY A 158 12.80 -9.02 21.33
C GLY A 158 12.71 -8.04 22.50
N CYS A 159 13.46 -6.93 22.45
CA CYS A 159 13.30 -5.79 23.36
C CYS A 159 12.81 -4.59 22.53
N THR A 160 11.52 -4.36 22.50
CA THR A 160 10.93 -3.21 21.78
C THR A 160 11.06 -1.94 22.60
N ILE A 161 11.52 -0.87 21.97
CA ILE A 161 11.69 0.45 22.57
C ILE A 161 10.77 1.43 21.85
N ALA A 162 10.08 2.27 22.62
CA ALA A 162 9.28 3.35 22.06
C ALA A 162 10.15 4.25 21.16
N ASN A 163 9.63 4.60 20.00
CA ASN A 163 10.37 5.39 19.03
C ASN A 163 10.06 6.88 19.20
N PRO A 164 11.00 7.70 19.67
CA PRO A 164 10.78 9.13 19.88
C PRO A 164 10.66 9.92 18.56
N ARG A 165 10.98 9.31 17.41
CA ARG A 165 10.86 9.93 16.09
C ARG A 165 9.55 9.60 15.39
N TYR A 166 8.69 8.81 16.02
CA TYR A 166 7.39 8.44 15.44
C TYR A 166 6.52 9.68 15.22
N VAL A 167 5.94 9.76 14.05
CA VAL A 167 4.97 10.78 13.65
C VAL A 167 3.61 10.11 13.54
N ASP A 168 2.56 10.77 14.05
CA ASP A 168 1.21 10.19 13.94
C ASP A 168 0.79 9.99 12.49
N THR A 169 -0.06 9.01 12.26
CA THR A 169 -0.41 8.53 10.91
C THR A 169 -1.06 9.60 10.03
N VAL A 170 -1.88 10.49 10.60
CA VAL A 170 -2.54 11.56 9.84
C VAL A 170 -1.52 12.60 9.36
N THR A 171 -0.62 13.02 10.26
CA THR A 171 0.46 13.95 9.93
C THR A 171 1.43 13.35 8.91
N ALA A 172 1.80 12.08 9.09
CA ALA A 172 2.67 11.37 8.14
C ALA A 172 2.04 11.23 6.75
N LEU A 173 0.75 10.85 6.65
CA LEU A 173 0.06 10.77 5.36
C LEU A 173 -0.03 12.13 4.67
N LYS A 174 -0.32 13.20 5.42
CA LYS A 174 -0.35 14.55 4.86
C LYS A 174 1.01 14.98 4.33
N SER A 175 2.10 14.62 4.99
CA SER A 175 3.45 14.95 4.51
C SER A 175 3.86 14.16 3.26
N LEU A 176 3.24 13.00 3.01
CA LEU A 176 3.44 12.19 1.81
C LEU A 176 2.49 12.56 0.65
N ALA A 177 1.46 13.37 0.92
CA ALA A 177 0.56 13.84 -0.11
C ALA A 177 1.25 14.93 -0.96
N PRO A 178 1.11 14.92 -2.28
CA PRO A 178 1.59 16.00 -3.12
C PRO A 178 0.79 17.28 -2.86
N GLU A 179 1.47 18.42 -2.80
CA GLU A 179 0.79 19.71 -2.67
C GLU A 179 -0.04 20.03 -3.91
N ASP A 180 0.49 19.73 -5.07
CA ASP A 180 -0.19 19.88 -6.36
C ASP A 180 0.18 18.74 -7.31
N LEU A 181 -0.70 18.44 -8.25
CA LEU A 181 -0.52 17.45 -9.30
C LEU A 181 -0.64 18.12 -10.66
N GLU A 182 0.44 18.74 -11.11
CA GLU A 182 0.47 19.42 -12.41
C GLU A 182 0.36 18.43 -13.56
N VAL A 183 -0.55 18.71 -14.51
CA VAL A 183 -0.68 17.96 -15.75
C VAL A 183 0.27 18.56 -16.80
N PRO A 184 1.21 17.79 -17.36
CA PRO A 184 2.18 18.32 -18.31
C PRO A 184 1.53 18.81 -19.61
N GLY A 185 2.19 19.77 -20.27
CA GLY A 185 1.64 20.41 -21.48
C GLY A 185 1.43 19.46 -22.67
N HIS A 186 2.12 18.33 -22.72
CA HIS A 186 1.97 17.32 -23.77
C HIS A 186 0.85 16.31 -23.49
N ALA A 187 0.22 16.35 -22.31
CA ALA A 187 -0.88 15.46 -21.98
C ALA A 187 -2.10 15.71 -22.88
N THR A 188 -2.73 14.65 -23.33
CA THR A 188 -4.03 14.75 -24.01
C THR A 188 -5.12 14.93 -22.99
N ARG A 189 -6.03 15.89 -23.20
CA ARG A 189 -7.07 16.27 -22.22
C ARG A 189 -8.47 16.23 -22.82
N LEU A 190 -9.43 15.79 -21.99
CA LEU A 190 -10.85 15.94 -22.19
C LEU A 190 -11.40 16.82 -21.07
N THR A 191 -11.96 17.98 -21.42
CA THR A 191 -12.51 18.95 -20.46
C THR A 191 -14.04 18.93 -20.45
N ARG A 192 -14.64 19.46 -19.37
CA ARG A 192 -16.09 19.55 -19.20
C ARG A 192 -16.79 18.20 -19.31
N VAL A 193 -16.22 17.20 -18.66
CA VAL A 193 -16.76 15.84 -18.67
C VAL A 193 -18.05 15.81 -17.83
N ARG A 194 -19.13 15.36 -18.43
CA ARG A 194 -20.47 15.27 -17.79
C ARG A 194 -20.94 13.84 -17.58
N GLU A 195 -20.25 12.88 -18.18
CA GLU A 195 -20.63 11.48 -18.13
C GLU A 195 -19.39 10.58 -18.03
N ALA A 196 -19.42 9.61 -17.12
CA ALA A 196 -18.33 8.65 -16.92
C ALA A 196 -18.02 7.84 -18.20
N ARG A 197 -19.02 7.56 -19.05
CA ARG A 197 -18.82 6.86 -20.33
C ARG A 197 -17.95 7.63 -21.31
N ALA A 198 -18.01 8.98 -21.29
CA ALA A 198 -17.18 9.81 -22.15
C ALA A 198 -15.71 9.72 -21.74
N ALA A 199 -15.42 9.74 -20.44
CA ALA A 199 -14.08 9.51 -19.91
C ALA A 199 -13.54 8.11 -20.27
N ARG A 200 -14.37 7.08 -20.13
CA ARG A 200 -14.01 5.71 -20.49
C ARG A 200 -13.61 5.59 -21.98
N ALA A 201 -14.41 6.15 -22.89
CA ALA A 201 -14.13 6.12 -24.32
C ALA A 201 -12.87 6.93 -24.67
N PHE A 202 -12.70 8.11 -24.07
CA PHE A 202 -11.52 8.94 -24.25
C PHE A 202 -10.26 8.20 -23.82
N VAL A 203 -10.21 7.66 -22.59
CA VAL A 203 -9.04 6.95 -22.07
C VAL A 203 -8.74 5.70 -22.91
N ALA A 204 -9.74 4.92 -23.29
CA ALA A 204 -9.57 3.76 -24.17
C ALA A 204 -8.85 4.13 -25.47
N ASN A 205 -9.26 5.24 -26.11
CA ASN A 205 -8.64 5.70 -27.35
C ASN A 205 -7.19 6.15 -27.13
N GLN A 206 -6.88 6.84 -26.01
CA GLN A 206 -5.51 7.30 -25.73
C GLN A 206 -4.55 6.14 -25.43
N LEU A 207 -5.05 5.02 -24.88
CA LEU A 207 -4.25 3.88 -24.47
C LEU A 207 -3.97 2.87 -25.60
N VAL A 208 -4.56 3.02 -26.80
CA VAL A 208 -4.40 2.07 -27.91
C VAL A 208 -2.93 1.82 -28.26
N SER A 209 -2.11 2.89 -28.32
CA SER A 209 -0.69 2.85 -28.67
C SER A 209 0.26 2.80 -27.46
N SER A 210 -0.27 2.68 -26.24
CA SER A 210 0.55 2.63 -25.05
C SER A 210 1.31 1.28 -24.93
N ASN A 211 2.44 1.30 -24.24
CA ASN A 211 3.24 0.10 -23.95
C ASN A 211 2.71 -0.71 -22.74
N LEU A 212 1.52 -0.39 -22.26
CA LEU A 212 0.87 -1.12 -21.17
C LEU A 212 0.36 -2.48 -21.63
N ARG A 213 0.36 -3.45 -20.73
CA ARG A 213 -0.33 -4.73 -20.93
C ARG A 213 -1.85 -4.50 -21.07
N HIS A 214 -2.54 -5.48 -21.63
CA HIS A 214 -3.99 -5.39 -21.82
C HIS A 214 -4.74 -5.16 -20.50
N ASP A 215 -4.39 -5.91 -19.44
CA ASP A 215 -4.99 -5.77 -18.12
C ASP A 215 -4.75 -4.38 -17.50
N GLN A 216 -3.56 -3.81 -17.62
CA GLN A 216 -3.24 -2.47 -17.15
C GLN A 216 -4.05 -1.39 -17.90
N ARG A 217 -4.26 -1.54 -19.20
CA ARG A 217 -5.13 -0.63 -19.98
C ARG A 217 -6.57 -0.70 -19.52
N GLU A 218 -7.12 -1.91 -19.36
CA GLU A 218 -8.49 -2.09 -18.87
C GLU A 218 -8.67 -1.52 -17.46
N ASP A 219 -7.69 -1.70 -16.57
CA ASP A 219 -7.69 -1.12 -15.24
C ASP A 219 -7.82 0.41 -15.29
N LEU A 220 -6.99 1.11 -16.09
CA LEU A 220 -7.08 2.57 -16.24
C LEU A 220 -8.42 3.03 -16.85
N ILE A 221 -8.96 2.29 -17.80
CA ILE A 221 -10.25 2.59 -18.43
C ILE A 221 -11.39 2.48 -17.40
N VAL A 222 -11.37 1.46 -16.56
CA VAL A 222 -12.37 1.29 -15.48
C VAL A 222 -12.22 2.41 -14.45
N ILE A 223 -10.99 2.69 -14.01
CA ILE A 223 -10.72 3.71 -13.01
C ILE A 223 -11.10 5.11 -13.49
N ALA A 224 -10.89 5.44 -14.76
CA ALA A 224 -11.35 6.70 -15.32
C ALA A 224 -12.85 6.92 -15.12
N SER A 225 -13.66 5.90 -15.40
CA SER A 225 -15.12 6.00 -15.21
C SER A 225 -15.52 6.10 -13.74
N GLU A 226 -14.85 5.36 -12.85
CA GLU A 226 -15.14 5.40 -11.41
C GLU A 226 -14.78 6.75 -10.78
N LEU A 227 -13.60 7.29 -11.11
CA LEU A 227 -13.16 8.57 -10.57
C LEU A 227 -14.02 9.74 -11.09
N VAL A 228 -14.34 9.77 -12.39
CA VAL A 228 -15.27 10.77 -12.94
C VAL A 228 -16.67 10.66 -12.30
N ALA A 229 -17.17 9.44 -12.10
CA ALA A 229 -18.44 9.25 -11.39
C ALA A 229 -18.39 9.78 -9.96
N ASN A 230 -17.25 9.65 -9.26
CA ASN A 230 -17.06 10.22 -7.92
C ASN A 230 -17.08 11.76 -7.97
N SER A 231 -16.36 12.39 -8.90
CA SER A 231 -16.35 13.84 -9.09
C SER A 231 -17.76 14.40 -9.35
N LEU A 232 -18.52 13.76 -10.24
CA LEU A 232 -19.90 14.16 -10.55
C LEU A 232 -20.83 14.00 -9.34
N LYS A 233 -20.68 12.97 -8.53
CA LYS A 233 -21.42 12.78 -7.26
C LYS A 233 -21.03 13.79 -6.20
N ALA A 234 -19.80 14.30 -6.23
CA ALA A 234 -19.34 15.38 -5.35
C ALA A 234 -19.81 16.77 -5.79
N ASN A 235 -20.77 16.85 -6.73
CA ASN A 235 -21.32 18.06 -7.32
C ASN A 235 -20.25 18.96 -7.94
N ALA A 236 -19.28 18.38 -8.62
CA ALA A 236 -18.31 19.15 -9.39
C ALA A 236 -18.96 19.73 -10.66
N ASP A 237 -18.75 21.03 -10.88
CA ASP A 237 -19.19 21.73 -12.09
C ASP A 237 -18.19 21.60 -13.23
N GLU A 238 -16.89 21.51 -12.91
CA GLU A 238 -15.83 21.34 -13.88
C GLU A 238 -15.07 20.02 -13.59
N VAL A 239 -15.17 19.08 -14.51
CA VAL A 239 -14.44 17.81 -14.45
C VAL A 239 -13.60 17.67 -15.71
N SER A 240 -12.30 17.38 -15.55
CA SER A 240 -11.41 17.08 -16.66
C SER A 240 -10.65 15.76 -16.47
N VAL A 241 -10.28 15.16 -17.59
CA VAL A 241 -9.50 13.91 -17.64
C VAL A 241 -8.29 14.15 -18.51
N ALA A 242 -7.12 13.79 -18.00
CA ALA A 242 -5.85 13.85 -18.75
C ALA A 242 -5.16 12.50 -18.79
N VAL A 243 -4.53 12.18 -19.92
CA VAL A 243 -3.72 10.96 -20.11
C VAL A 243 -2.41 11.34 -20.77
N TRP A 244 -1.31 10.80 -20.26
CA TRP A 244 0.03 10.97 -20.85
C TRP A 244 0.96 9.83 -20.49
N ALA A 245 2.00 9.66 -21.31
CA ALA A 245 3.14 8.82 -20.97
C ALA A 245 4.21 9.68 -20.31
N SER A 246 4.88 9.14 -19.30
CA SER A 246 6.04 9.71 -18.61
C SER A 246 7.14 8.66 -18.50
N ASP A 247 8.32 9.07 -18.01
CA ASP A 247 9.43 8.15 -17.74
C ASP A 247 9.06 7.08 -16.71
N ASP A 248 8.13 7.41 -15.79
CA ASP A 248 7.65 6.50 -14.74
C ASP A 248 6.54 5.57 -15.22
N GLY A 249 5.91 5.82 -16.38
CA GLY A 249 4.81 5.01 -16.89
C GLY A 249 3.71 5.81 -17.58
N VAL A 250 2.51 5.26 -17.59
CA VAL A 250 1.32 5.92 -18.16
C VAL A 250 0.45 6.45 -17.03
N ALA A 251 0.20 7.75 -17.04
CA ALA A 251 -0.59 8.45 -16.06
C ALA A 251 -1.99 8.79 -16.60
N LEU A 252 -2.99 8.62 -15.74
CA LEU A 252 -4.35 9.11 -15.86
C LEU A 252 -4.59 10.08 -14.71
N GLN A 253 -5.07 11.29 -14.99
CA GLN A 253 -5.46 12.24 -13.94
C GLN A 253 -6.88 12.75 -14.16
N ILE A 254 -7.63 12.81 -13.07
CA ILE A 254 -8.93 13.46 -13.03
C ILE A 254 -8.82 14.67 -12.11
N ASP A 255 -9.21 15.83 -12.64
CA ASP A 255 -9.30 17.08 -11.87
C ASP A 255 -10.75 17.50 -11.77
N ASP A 256 -11.18 17.96 -10.59
CA ASP A 256 -12.51 18.47 -10.36
C ASP A 256 -12.54 19.64 -9.36
N ASP A 257 -13.62 20.43 -9.42
CA ASP A 257 -13.90 21.56 -8.53
C ASP A 257 -14.94 21.25 -7.44
N GLY A 258 -15.16 19.97 -7.15
CA GLY A 258 -16.12 19.51 -6.15
C GLY A 258 -15.74 19.81 -4.71
N GLN A 259 -16.41 19.16 -3.77
CA GLN A 259 -16.24 19.39 -2.33
C GLN A 259 -14.87 19.00 -1.77
N GLY A 260 -14.08 18.23 -2.52
CA GLY A 260 -12.80 17.73 -2.08
C GLY A 260 -12.88 16.42 -1.30
N ILE A 261 -11.71 15.90 -0.96
CA ILE A 261 -11.53 14.67 -0.17
C ILE A 261 -10.87 15.07 1.15
N SER A 262 -11.62 14.97 2.24
CA SER A 262 -11.15 15.34 3.58
C SER A 262 -10.53 14.19 4.38
N ASP A 263 -10.87 12.94 4.01
CA ASP A 263 -10.35 11.75 4.68
C ASP A 263 -8.94 11.42 4.16
N PRO A 264 -7.88 11.50 4.99
CA PRO A 264 -6.52 11.16 4.59
C PRO A 264 -6.35 9.67 4.26
N PHE A 265 -7.28 8.82 4.73
CA PHE A 265 -7.29 7.38 4.44
C PHE A 265 -8.15 6.99 3.24
N ALA A 266 -8.63 7.97 2.47
CA ALA A 266 -9.50 7.72 1.32
C ALA A 266 -8.91 6.66 0.36
N GLY A 267 -9.69 5.62 0.10
CA GLY A 267 -9.35 4.52 -0.78
C GLY A 267 -8.42 3.44 -0.20
N TYR A 268 -7.94 3.56 1.02
CA TYR A 268 -7.12 2.51 1.63
C TYR A 268 -7.99 1.38 2.21
N HIS A 269 -9.12 1.72 2.82
CA HIS A 269 -10.04 0.73 3.36
C HIS A 269 -11.08 0.30 2.33
N ARG A 270 -11.38 -1.00 2.33
CA ARG A 270 -12.50 -1.50 1.53
C ARG A 270 -13.81 -0.91 2.08
N PRO A 271 -14.59 -0.22 1.25
CA PRO A 271 -15.89 0.30 1.69
C PRO A 271 -16.83 -0.84 2.05
N GLU A 272 -17.70 -0.63 3.02
CA GLU A 272 -18.77 -1.56 3.38
C GLU A 272 -19.65 -1.82 2.16
N ARG A 273 -20.33 -3.00 2.14
CA ARG A 273 -21.14 -3.43 0.97
C ARG A 273 -22.23 -2.42 0.62
N ASP A 274 -22.80 -1.77 1.63
CA ASP A 274 -23.92 -0.83 1.51
C ASP A 274 -23.46 0.64 1.46
N ALA A 275 -22.15 0.90 1.43
CA ALA A 275 -21.62 2.25 1.33
C ALA A 275 -21.93 2.86 -0.04
N THR A 276 -22.48 4.08 -0.03
CA THR A 276 -22.85 4.83 -1.24
C THR A 276 -21.64 5.46 -1.96
N GLY A 277 -20.43 5.36 -1.38
CA GLY A 277 -19.18 5.95 -1.92
C GLY A 277 -17.92 5.21 -1.49
N GLY A 278 -16.77 5.75 -1.88
CA GLY A 278 -15.43 5.23 -1.51
C GLY A 278 -14.91 4.07 -2.35
N ARG A 279 -15.76 3.40 -3.13
CA ARG A 279 -15.36 2.23 -3.94
C ARG A 279 -14.39 2.59 -5.06
N GLY A 280 -14.58 3.71 -5.73
CA GLY A 280 -13.74 4.12 -6.87
C GLY A 280 -12.27 4.34 -6.47
N LEU A 281 -12.01 5.08 -5.38
CA LEU A 281 -10.65 5.28 -4.89
C LEU A 281 -10.02 3.99 -4.37
N TRP A 282 -10.79 3.15 -3.67
CA TRP A 282 -10.30 1.84 -3.24
C TRP A 282 -9.93 0.97 -4.45
N MET A 283 -10.76 0.92 -5.49
CA MET A 283 -10.47 0.21 -6.73
C MET A 283 -9.22 0.78 -7.42
N ALA A 284 -9.07 2.10 -7.47
CA ALA A 284 -7.90 2.74 -8.04
C ALA A 284 -6.61 2.25 -7.35
N ARG A 285 -6.58 2.24 -6.01
CA ARG A 285 -5.43 1.73 -5.25
C ARG A 285 -5.22 0.22 -5.42
N GLN A 286 -6.26 -0.56 -5.69
CA GLN A 286 -6.11 -2.01 -5.93
C GLN A 286 -5.63 -2.33 -7.36
N LEU A 287 -5.92 -1.50 -8.32
CA LEU A 287 -5.72 -1.77 -9.75
C LEU A 287 -4.50 -1.03 -10.34
N CYS A 288 -4.18 0.16 -9.82
CA CYS A 288 -3.06 0.97 -10.31
C CYS A 288 -1.83 0.83 -9.42
N ASP A 289 -0.64 0.96 -9.99
CA ASP A 289 0.62 0.81 -9.27
C ASP A 289 0.85 1.95 -8.27
N VAL A 290 0.36 3.16 -8.60
CA VAL A 290 0.39 4.34 -7.72
C VAL A 290 -0.91 5.11 -7.82
N VAL A 291 -1.38 5.65 -6.69
CA VAL A 291 -2.49 6.61 -6.65
C VAL A 291 -2.12 7.79 -5.77
N GLU A 292 -2.01 8.96 -6.38
CA GLU A 292 -1.76 10.22 -5.71
C GLU A 292 -3.04 11.06 -5.65
N ILE A 293 -3.22 11.76 -4.56
CA ILE A 293 -4.38 12.64 -4.34
C ILE A 293 -3.86 13.98 -3.81
N SER A 294 -4.19 15.06 -4.52
CA SER A 294 -4.09 16.42 -4.03
C SER A 294 -5.51 16.97 -3.90
N SER A 295 -5.90 17.39 -2.70
CA SER A 295 -7.27 17.87 -2.48
C SER A 295 -7.26 19.10 -1.57
N ARG A 296 -7.91 20.14 -2.04
CA ARG A 296 -8.17 21.41 -1.38
C ARG A 296 -9.57 21.90 -1.74
N PRO A 297 -10.16 22.86 -1.02
CA PRO A 297 -11.49 23.35 -1.36
C PRO A 297 -11.61 23.77 -2.83
N ARG A 298 -12.59 23.23 -3.53
CA ARG A 298 -12.86 23.47 -4.97
C ARG A 298 -11.73 23.08 -5.91
N HIS A 299 -10.87 22.15 -5.50
CA HIS A 299 -9.88 21.54 -6.39
C HIS A 299 -9.45 20.18 -5.87
N THR A 300 -9.79 19.13 -6.58
CA THR A 300 -9.32 17.78 -6.33
C THR A 300 -8.65 17.26 -7.58
N ALA A 301 -7.44 16.75 -7.43
CA ALA A 301 -6.72 16.02 -8.46
C ALA A 301 -6.43 14.61 -7.97
N VAL A 302 -6.85 13.60 -8.72
CA VAL A 302 -6.54 12.19 -8.48
C VAL A 302 -5.76 11.67 -9.67
N ARG A 303 -4.50 11.30 -9.43
CA ARG A 303 -3.62 10.69 -10.43
C ARG A 303 -3.44 9.22 -10.17
N ALA A 304 -3.72 8.40 -11.17
CA ALA A 304 -3.44 6.97 -11.20
C ALA A 304 -2.31 6.69 -12.20
N LEU A 305 -1.32 5.89 -11.81
CA LEU A 305 -0.16 5.55 -12.63
C LEU A 305 -0.08 4.03 -12.81
N GLN A 306 0.20 3.61 -14.05
CA GLN A 306 0.59 2.24 -14.37
C GLN A 306 2.02 2.21 -14.89
N VAL A 307 2.87 1.40 -14.24
CA VAL A 307 4.28 1.24 -14.60
C VAL A 307 4.44 -0.02 -15.46
N PRO A 308 4.90 0.10 -16.72
CA PRO A 308 5.06 -1.05 -17.59
C PRO A 308 6.02 -2.09 -16.97
N GLY A 309 5.61 -3.35 -16.93
CA GLY A 309 6.46 -4.47 -16.50
C GLY A 309 6.69 -4.61 -14.99
N LEU A 310 6.15 -3.70 -14.14
CA LEU A 310 6.45 -3.70 -12.72
C LEU A 310 5.91 -4.95 -11.99
N PHE A 311 4.63 -5.25 -12.16
CA PHE A 311 4.02 -6.43 -11.55
C PHE A 311 3.26 -7.20 -12.63
N SER A 312 3.81 -8.31 -13.13
CA SER A 312 2.98 -9.26 -13.85
C SER A 312 1.94 -9.83 -12.86
N ARG A 313 0.66 -9.80 -13.22
CA ARG A 313 -0.33 -10.62 -12.48
C ARG A 313 0.18 -12.05 -12.61
N ALA A 314 0.80 -12.58 -11.55
CA ALA A 314 1.06 -14.01 -11.48
C ALA A 314 -0.28 -14.69 -11.73
N SER A 315 -0.33 -15.50 -12.76
CA SER A 315 -1.49 -16.32 -13.09
C SER A 315 -1.92 -17.01 -11.81
N SER A 316 -3.09 -16.66 -11.31
CA SER A 316 -3.74 -17.37 -10.20
C SER A 316 -4.10 -18.75 -10.75
N THR A 317 -3.20 -19.71 -10.55
CA THR A 317 -3.47 -21.13 -10.60
C THR A 317 -3.91 -21.61 -9.24
#